data_ead4f0d3e4aa581822c09f1ee588d3a1
#
_entry.id   ead4f0d3e4aa581822c09f1ee588d3a1
#
_cell.length_a   1.000
_cell.length_b   1.000
_cell.length_c   1.000
_cell.angle_alpha   90.00
_cell.angle_beta   90.00
_cell.angle_gamma   90.00
#
_symmetry.space_group_name_H-M   'P 1'
#
loop_
_entity.id
_entity.type
_entity.pdbx_description
1 polymer ?
#
loop_
_entity_poly.entity_id
_entity_poly.type
_entity_poly.pdbx_seq_one_letter_code
_entity_poly.pdbx_strand_id
1 'polypeptide(L)'
;LAAADAYVAARPAVAAFLADRPWRSELARLFAALGQGLASRLAEQPALWTHNDWHPSNLLWSAEGAVSSIFDFGLSTRSCALHDLATTIERTAIPWLALDQGRLAEPADVDGALALLAGYRSILPLAPAEIDTLLRLLPLVHIEFALTEIDYFFGILDDREGALLAWQAYLVGHADWFLSGAGQGFLAQLREGVAG
;
A
#
# COMPACT_ATOMS: atom_id res chain seq x y z
N LEU A 1 13.54 8.21 3.69
CA LEU A 1 13.81 9.26 2.69
C LEU A 1 14.96 8.88 1.74
N ALA A 2 16.10 8.38 2.21
CA ALA A 2 17.23 8.05 1.34
C ALA A 2 16.87 7.10 0.19
N ALA A 3 16.02 6.09 0.43
CA ALA A 3 15.54 5.19 -0.62
C ALA A 3 14.64 5.93 -1.63
N ALA A 4 13.78 6.84 -1.17
CA ALA A 4 12.95 7.67 -2.04
C ALA A 4 13.79 8.66 -2.87
N ASP A 5 14.81 9.27 -2.27
CA ASP A 5 15.76 10.12 -2.99
C ASP A 5 16.47 9.34 -4.10
N ALA A 6 16.94 8.12 -3.80
CA ALA A 6 17.58 7.25 -4.79
C ALA A 6 16.61 6.82 -5.91
N TYR A 7 15.35 6.50 -5.55
CA TYR A 7 14.31 6.15 -6.50
C TYR A 7 14.05 7.29 -7.49
N VAL A 8 13.84 8.51 -6.98
CA VAL A 8 13.58 9.71 -7.79
C VAL A 8 14.80 10.06 -8.66
N ALA A 9 16.01 10.01 -8.09
CA ALA A 9 17.24 10.30 -8.84
C ALA A 9 17.48 9.32 -10.01
N ALA A 10 17.06 8.07 -9.88
CA ALA A 10 17.19 7.05 -10.92
C ALA A 10 16.13 7.18 -12.04
N ARG A 11 15.11 8.04 -11.88
CA ARG A 11 13.97 8.18 -12.80
C ARG A 11 13.78 9.64 -13.21
N PRO A 12 14.36 10.06 -14.37
CA PRO A 12 14.31 11.47 -14.81
C PRO A 12 12.89 12.03 -14.97
N ALA A 13 11.93 11.21 -15.40
CA ALA A 13 10.54 11.61 -15.55
C ALA A 13 9.91 11.92 -14.17
N VAL A 14 10.10 11.05 -13.19
CA VAL A 14 9.63 11.27 -11.81
C VAL A 14 10.29 12.52 -11.21
N ALA A 15 11.60 12.68 -11.39
CA ALA A 15 12.33 13.85 -10.91
C ALA A 15 11.79 15.15 -11.53
N ALA A 16 11.52 15.16 -12.85
CA ALA A 16 10.95 16.29 -13.55
C ALA A 16 9.52 16.62 -13.07
N PHE A 17 8.68 15.62 -12.91
CA PHE A 17 7.31 15.79 -12.39
C PHE A 17 7.31 16.34 -10.96
N LEU A 18 8.22 15.90 -10.13
CA LEU A 18 8.31 16.27 -8.70
C LEU A 18 9.11 17.56 -8.44
N ALA A 19 9.75 18.16 -9.46
CA ALA A 19 10.65 19.31 -9.31
C ALA A 19 10.03 20.50 -8.57
N ASP A 20 8.77 20.82 -8.89
CA ASP A 20 8.03 21.95 -8.31
C ASP A 20 7.09 21.55 -7.15
N ARG A 21 7.24 20.32 -6.63
CA ARG A 21 6.39 19.76 -5.56
C ARG A 21 7.17 19.54 -4.28
N PRO A 22 6.55 19.75 -3.11
CA PRO A 22 7.23 19.60 -1.81
C PRO A 22 7.34 18.11 -1.39
N TRP A 23 7.66 17.21 -2.34
CA TRP A 23 7.58 15.76 -2.14
C TRP A 23 8.46 15.25 -1.00
N ARG A 24 9.67 15.83 -0.79
CA ARG A 24 10.55 15.40 0.31
C ARG A 24 9.98 15.76 1.68
N SER A 25 9.43 16.96 1.82
CA SER A 25 8.80 17.38 3.08
C SER A 25 7.51 16.60 3.33
N GLU A 26 6.77 16.25 2.28
CA GLU A 26 5.58 15.42 2.39
C GLU A 26 5.93 13.99 2.86
N LEU A 27 6.87 13.32 2.20
CA LEU A 27 7.33 12.01 2.66
C LEU A 27 7.95 12.06 4.06
N ALA A 28 8.68 13.13 4.41
CA ALA A 28 9.21 13.30 5.77
C ALA A 28 8.08 13.40 6.81
N ARG A 29 7.02 14.13 6.51
CA ARG A 29 5.83 14.23 7.35
C ARG A 29 5.18 12.86 7.56
N LEU A 30 4.97 12.12 6.47
CA LEU A 30 4.34 10.78 6.51
C LEU A 30 5.18 9.77 7.30
N PHE A 31 6.48 9.70 7.03
CA PHE A 31 7.36 8.79 7.76
C PHE A 31 7.51 9.16 9.24
N ALA A 32 7.47 10.45 9.59
CA ALA A 32 7.48 10.87 10.98
C ALA A 32 6.18 10.50 11.71
N ALA A 33 5.04 10.61 11.03
CA ALA A 33 3.74 10.30 11.62
C ALA A 33 3.44 8.80 11.69
N LEU A 34 3.78 8.03 10.65
CA LEU A 34 3.32 6.65 10.45
C LEU A 34 4.45 5.62 10.48
N GLY A 35 5.70 6.00 10.15
CA GLY A 35 6.79 5.07 9.89
C GLY A 35 7.78 4.86 11.03
N GLN A 36 7.51 5.34 12.25
CA GLN A 36 8.45 5.25 13.37
C GLN A 36 8.80 3.79 13.71
N GLY A 37 10.12 3.47 13.68
CA GLY A 37 10.63 2.14 13.99
C GLY A 37 10.34 1.06 12.93
N LEU A 38 9.66 1.40 11.82
CA LEU A 38 9.29 0.42 10.80
C LEU A 38 10.51 -0.10 10.03
N ALA A 39 11.47 0.76 9.70
CA ALA A 39 12.63 0.38 8.87
C ALA A 39 13.46 -0.76 9.51
N SER A 40 13.71 -0.70 10.82
CA SER A 40 14.42 -1.77 11.54
C SER A 40 13.63 -3.08 11.54
N ARG A 41 12.32 -3.02 11.73
CA ARG A 41 11.43 -4.20 11.72
C ARG A 41 11.36 -4.86 10.35
N LEU A 42 11.32 -4.07 9.28
CA LEU A 42 11.33 -4.59 7.90
C LEU A 42 12.69 -5.20 7.53
N ALA A 43 13.79 -4.64 8.03
CA ALA A 43 15.13 -5.19 7.81
C ALA A 43 15.32 -6.59 8.43
N GLU A 44 14.53 -6.95 9.43
CA GLU A 44 14.52 -8.27 10.06
C GLU A 44 13.68 -9.30 9.30
N GLN A 45 12.85 -8.85 8.34
CA GLN A 45 11.98 -9.75 7.57
C GLN A 45 12.76 -10.51 6.50
N PRO A 46 12.49 -11.80 6.30
CA PRO A 46 13.09 -12.57 5.21
C PRO A 46 12.73 -11.95 3.85
N ALA A 47 13.76 -11.69 3.03
CA ALA A 47 13.54 -11.21 1.67
C ALA A 47 13.12 -12.37 0.77
N LEU A 48 12.00 -12.20 0.07
CA LEU A 48 11.46 -13.15 -0.89
C LEU A 48 10.91 -12.43 -2.14
N TRP A 49 10.59 -13.18 -3.19
CA TRP A 49 9.86 -12.62 -4.32
C TRP A 49 8.41 -12.39 -3.91
N THR A 50 7.92 -11.18 -4.16
CA THR A 50 6.58 -10.71 -3.87
C THR A 50 5.89 -10.25 -5.14
N HIS A 51 4.58 -10.32 -5.18
CA HIS A 51 3.77 -9.88 -6.31
C HIS A 51 3.71 -8.35 -6.39
N ASN A 52 3.53 -7.69 -5.25
CA ASN A 52 3.41 -6.25 -5.01
C ASN A 52 2.18 -5.56 -5.64
N ASP A 53 1.31 -6.32 -6.27
CA ASP A 53 0.08 -5.80 -6.88
C ASP A 53 -1.11 -6.74 -6.61
N TRP A 54 -1.24 -7.20 -5.37
CA TRP A 54 -2.33 -8.06 -4.95
C TRP A 54 -3.65 -7.28 -4.88
N HIS A 55 -4.57 -7.60 -5.80
CA HIS A 55 -5.97 -7.16 -5.74
C HIS A 55 -6.87 -8.13 -6.54
N PRO A 56 -8.21 -8.10 -6.32
CA PRO A 56 -9.10 -9.11 -6.90
C PRO A 56 -9.11 -9.18 -8.42
N SER A 57 -8.78 -8.09 -9.14
CA SER A 57 -8.74 -8.09 -10.61
C SER A 57 -7.47 -8.75 -11.18
N ASN A 58 -6.45 -9.04 -10.35
CA ASN A 58 -5.28 -9.84 -10.72
C ASN A 58 -5.45 -11.33 -10.38
N LEU A 59 -6.69 -11.76 -10.11
CA LEU A 59 -7.06 -13.13 -9.77
C LEU A 59 -8.16 -13.62 -10.72
N LEU A 60 -8.06 -14.88 -11.16
CA LEU A 60 -9.17 -15.59 -11.76
C LEU A 60 -9.81 -16.49 -10.72
N TRP A 61 -11.13 -16.55 -10.76
CA TRP A 61 -11.95 -17.30 -9.81
C TRP A 61 -12.66 -18.46 -10.50
N SER A 62 -12.77 -19.59 -9.85
CA SER A 62 -13.62 -20.70 -10.28
C SER A 62 -15.09 -20.37 -10.00
N ALA A 63 -15.98 -21.20 -10.56
CA ALA A 63 -17.42 -21.08 -10.30
C ALA A 63 -17.78 -21.31 -8.82
N GLU A 64 -16.93 -22.02 -8.08
CA GLU A 64 -17.06 -22.32 -6.66
C GLU A 64 -16.45 -21.23 -5.76
N GLY A 65 -15.92 -20.15 -6.35
CA GLY A 65 -15.32 -19.04 -5.61
C GLY A 65 -13.89 -19.27 -5.12
N ALA A 66 -13.18 -20.27 -5.65
CA ALA A 66 -11.77 -20.47 -5.36
C ALA A 66 -10.88 -19.73 -6.36
N VAL A 67 -9.73 -19.23 -5.93
CA VAL A 67 -8.73 -18.67 -6.83
C VAL A 67 -8.17 -19.77 -7.72
N SER A 68 -8.31 -19.63 -9.04
CA SER A 68 -7.84 -20.60 -10.03
C SER A 68 -6.53 -20.17 -10.69
N SER A 69 -6.25 -18.88 -10.76
CA SER A 69 -4.99 -18.34 -11.32
C SER A 69 -4.68 -16.99 -10.74
N ILE A 70 -3.38 -16.68 -10.70
CA ILE A 70 -2.81 -15.39 -10.31
C ILE A 70 -2.02 -14.90 -11.52
N PHE A 71 -2.14 -13.63 -11.88
CA PHE A 71 -1.47 -13.03 -13.03
C PHE A 71 -1.05 -11.59 -12.74
N ASP A 72 -0.46 -10.94 -13.74
CA ASP A 72 0.10 -9.59 -13.67
C ASP A 72 1.23 -9.43 -12.65
N PHE A 73 2.33 -10.12 -12.93
CA PHE A 73 3.58 -10.04 -12.15
C PHE A 73 4.47 -8.86 -12.55
N GLY A 74 3.93 -7.85 -13.24
CA GLY A 74 4.69 -6.70 -13.74
C GLY A 74 5.39 -5.87 -12.65
N LEU A 75 4.83 -5.84 -11.44
CA LEU A 75 5.42 -5.15 -10.28
C LEU A 75 6.21 -6.09 -9.35
N SER A 76 6.39 -7.36 -9.72
CA SER A 76 7.08 -8.32 -8.86
C SER A 76 8.53 -7.93 -8.61
N THR A 77 8.92 -7.93 -7.32
CA THR A 77 10.30 -7.64 -6.90
C THR A 77 10.65 -8.41 -5.62
N ARG A 78 11.88 -8.25 -5.15
CA ARG A 78 12.27 -8.80 -3.85
C ARG A 78 11.91 -7.84 -2.73
N SER A 79 10.96 -8.25 -1.91
CA SER A 79 10.50 -7.53 -0.72
C SER A 79 10.33 -8.53 0.45
N CYS A 80 9.27 -8.43 1.23
CA CYS A 80 8.93 -9.37 2.30
C CYS A 80 7.45 -9.76 2.26
N ALA A 81 7.08 -10.88 2.87
CA ALA A 81 5.71 -11.36 2.89
C ALA A 81 4.71 -10.34 3.46
N LEU A 82 5.13 -9.56 4.47
CA LEU A 82 4.28 -8.53 5.07
C LEU A 82 3.97 -7.39 4.10
N HIS A 83 4.84 -7.12 3.11
CA HIS A 83 4.57 -6.12 2.07
C HIS A 83 3.41 -6.55 1.17
N ASP A 84 3.44 -7.78 0.64
CA ASP A 84 2.34 -8.31 -0.17
C ASP A 84 1.03 -8.36 0.63
N LEU A 85 1.09 -8.80 1.88
CA LEU A 85 -0.10 -8.86 2.74
C LEU A 85 -0.67 -7.47 3.03
N ALA A 86 0.18 -6.48 3.30
CA ALA A 86 -0.24 -5.09 3.48
C ALA A 86 -0.87 -4.52 2.20
N THR A 87 -0.25 -4.76 1.04
CA THR A 87 -0.79 -4.35 -0.27
C THR A 87 -2.16 -4.98 -0.52
N THR A 88 -2.31 -6.27 -0.21
CA THR A 88 -3.60 -6.96 -0.37
C THR A 88 -4.69 -6.33 0.48
N ILE A 89 -4.42 -6.07 1.76
CA ILE A 89 -5.41 -5.44 2.66
C ILE A 89 -5.74 -4.03 2.17
N GLU A 90 -4.73 -3.24 1.85
CA GLU A 90 -4.89 -1.87 1.37
C GLU A 90 -5.76 -1.81 0.11
N ARG A 91 -5.51 -2.70 -0.85
CA ARG A 91 -6.19 -2.74 -2.14
C ARG A 91 -7.59 -3.36 -2.10
N THR A 92 -7.88 -4.21 -1.12
CA THR A 92 -9.16 -4.93 -1.06
C THR A 92 -10.12 -4.38 -0.02
N ALA A 93 -9.62 -3.93 1.12
CA ALA A 93 -10.46 -3.52 2.25
C ALA A 93 -10.78 -2.02 2.28
N ILE A 94 -10.03 -1.19 1.57
CA ILE A 94 -10.26 0.26 1.55
C ILE A 94 -10.86 0.66 0.20
N PRO A 95 -12.02 1.33 0.19
CA PRO A 95 -12.74 1.66 -1.05
C PRO A 95 -12.13 2.91 -1.73
N TRP A 96 -10.87 2.86 -2.14
CA TRP A 96 -10.13 3.99 -2.70
C TRP A 96 -10.86 4.68 -3.85
N LEU A 97 -11.43 3.92 -4.80
CA LEU A 97 -12.17 4.49 -5.92
C LEU A 97 -13.38 5.31 -5.47
N ALA A 98 -14.01 4.92 -4.37
CA ALA A 98 -15.13 5.69 -3.80
C ALA A 98 -14.63 6.95 -3.09
N LEU A 99 -13.55 6.85 -2.35
CA LEU A 99 -12.91 7.96 -1.64
C LEU A 99 -12.36 8.99 -2.62
N ASP A 100 -11.68 8.58 -3.67
CA ASP A 100 -11.16 9.45 -4.73
C ASP A 100 -12.27 10.18 -5.51
N GLN A 101 -13.47 9.61 -5.57
CA GLN A 101 -14.67 10.24 -6.11
C GLN A 101 -15.42 11.12 -5.09
N GLY A 102 -14.84 11.35 -3.91
CA GLY A 102 -15.44 12.18 -2.87
C GLY A 102 -16.54 11.48 -2.05
N ARG A 103 -16.73 10.17 -2.18
CA ARG A 103 -17.67 9.37 -1.39
C ARG A 103 -17.06 9.01 -0.03
N LEU A 104 -16.82 9.99 0.80
CA LEU A 104 -16.14 9.86 2.10
C LEU A 104 -16.90 9.01 3.14
N ALA A 105 -18.18 8.70 2.88
CA ALA A 105 -19.01 7.90 3.78
C ALA A 105 -18.88 6.38 3.58
N GLU A 106 -18.16 5.93 2.54
CA GLU A 106 -17.94 4.51 2.31
C GLU A 106 -16.97 3.98 3.38
N PRO A 107 -17.39 3.05 4.24
CA PRO A 107 -16.51 2.50 5.27
C PRO A 107 -15.49 1.55 4.66
N ALA A 108 -14.31 1.46 5.28
CA ALA A 108 -13.38 0.38 4.99
C ALA A 108 -13.94 -0.96 5.50
N ASP A 109 -13.68 -2.04 4.76
CA ASP A 109 -14.15 -3.40 5.07
C ASP A 109 -13.22 -4.06 6.09
N VAL A 110 -13.49 -3.81 7.37
CA VAL A 110 -12.74 -4.42 8.49
C VAL A 110 -12.92 -5.93 8.52
N ASP A 111 -14.14 -6.43 8.30
CA ASP A 111 -14.43 -7.87 8.37
C ASP A 111 -13.73 -8.62 7.24
N GLY A 112 -13.72 -8.07 6.02
CA GLY A 112 -12.97 -8.61 4.90
C GLY A 112 -11.46 -8.63 5.14
N ALA A 113 -10.90 -7.57 5.71
CA ALA A 113 -9.49 -7.52 6.09
C ALA A 113 -9.13 -8.56 7.16
N LEU A 114 -9.98 -8.73 8.17
CA LEU A 114 -9.79 -9.75 9.21
C LEU A 114 -9.92 -11.18 8.65
N ALA A 115 -10.88 -11.42 7.75
CA ALA A 115 -11.03 -12.71 7.08
C ALA A 115 -9.81 -13.05 6.23
N LEU A 116 -9.24 -12.07 5.49
CA LEU A 116 -8.02 -12.22 4.73
C LEU A 116 -6.83 -12.58 5.64
N LEU A 117 -6.68 -11.86 6.75
CA LEU A 117 -5.64 -12.15 7.75
C LEU A 117 -5.79 -13.53 8.38
N ALA A 118 -7.01 -13.95 8.70
CA ALA A 118 -7.30 -15.27 9.24
C ALA A 118 -6.95 -16.37 8.22
N GLY A 119 -7.33 -16.17 6.95
CA GLY A 119 -6.97 -17.07 5.84
C GLY A 119 -5.46 -17.19 5.68
N TYR A 120 -4.72 -16.08 5.64
CA TYR A 120 -3.27 -16.09 5.57
C TYR A 120 -2.64 -16.85 6.75
N ARG A 121 -3.06 -16.52 7.98
CA ARG A 121 -2.54 -17.14 9.21
C ARG A 121 -2.84 -18.64 9.32
N SER A 122 -3.86 -19.14 8.63
CA SER A 122 -4.17 -20.57 8.59
C SER A 122 -3.11 -21.38 7.83
N ILE A 123 -2.35 -20.74 6.95
CA ILE A 123 -1.28 -21.36 6.15
C ILE A 123 0.10 -20.98 6.69
N LEU A 124 0.31 -19.69 6.97
CA LEU A 124 1.56 -19.12 7.47
C LEU A 124 1.29 -18.34 8.76
N PRO A 125 1.57 -18.92 9.93
CA PRO A 125 1.39 -18.24 11.20
C PRO A 125 2.19 -16.94 11.25
N LEU A 126 1.58 -15.88 11.79
CA LEU A 126 2.23 -14.60 12.07
C LEU A 126 2.43 -14.44 13.57
N ALA A 127 3.66 -14.15 13.98
CA ALA A 127 3.94 -13.77 15.35
C ALA A 127 3.32 -12.39 15.68
N PRO A 128 3.03 -12.08 16.96
CA PRO A 128 2.48 -10.77 17.35
C PRO A 128 3.33 -9.59 16.88
N ALA A 129 4.67 -9.73 16.84
CA ALA A 129 5.59 -8.70 16.34
C ALA A 129 5.45 -8.48 14.84
N GLU A 130 5.15 -9.52 14.06
CA GLU A 130 4.91 -9.43 12.61
C GLU A 130 3.56 -8.76 12.33
N ILE A 131 2.55 -9.07 13.11
CA ILE A 131 1.24 -8.39 13.04
C ILE A 131 1.39 -6.89 13.34
N ASP A 132 2.13 -6.52 14.40
CA ASP A 132 2.40 -5.09 14.69
C ASP A 132 3.19 -4.43 13.56
N THR A 133 4.13 -5.13 12.95
CA THR A 133 4.89 -4.63 11.78
C THR A 133 3.99 -4.45 10.57
N LEU A 134 3.11 -5.40 10.27
CA LEU A 134 2.12 -5.33 9.20
C LEU A 134 1.21 -4.10 9.36
N LEU A 135 0.63 -3.91 10.54
CA LEU A 135 -0.29 -2.78 10.81
C LEU A 135 0.40 -1.42 10.77
N ARG A 136 1.73 -1.36 10.98
CA ARG A 136 2.54 -0.16 10.78
C ARG A 136 2.94 0.06 9.33
N LEU A 137 3.12 -1.01 8.55
CA LEU A 137 3.45 -0.94 7.14
C LEU A 137 2.23 -0.53 6.29
N LEU A 138 1.05 -1.03 6.64
CA LEU A 138 -0.19 -0.85 5.90
C LEU A 138 -0.45 0.62 5.47
N PRO A 139 -0.32 1.64 6.32
CA PRO A 139 -0.55 3.03 5.91
C PRO A 139 0.56 3.65 5.04
N LEU A 140 1.61 2.91 4.71
CA LEU A 140 2.75 3.40 3.92
C LEU A 140 3.01 2.59 2.64
N VAL A 141 2.37 1.43 2.49
CA VAL A 141 2.64 0.51 1.38
C VAL A 141 2.32 1.12 0.01
N HIS A 142 1.32 2.02 -0.05
CA HIS A 142 0.90 2.70 -1.28
C HIS A 142 1.94 3.69 -1.84
N ILE A 143 2.93 4.13 -1.06
CA ILE A 143 3.89 5.18 -1.48
C ILE A 143 4.72 4.71 -2.67
N GLU A 144 5.22 3.47 -2.64
CA GLU A 144 6.01 2.91 -3.75
C GLU A 144 5.16 2.82 -5.03
N PHE A 145 3.94 2.32 -4.91
CA PHE A 145 2.98 2.26 -6.01
C PHE A 145 2.72 3.65 -6.62
N ALA A 146 2.39 4.64 -5.79
CA ALA A 146 2.11 5.99 -6.27
C ALA A 146 3.30 6.61 -7.03
N LEU A 147 4.53 6.37 -6.59
CA LEU A 147 5.73 6.82 -7.30
C LEU A 147 5.93 6.07 -8.63
N THR A 148 5.58 4.79 -8.70
CA THR A 148 5.61 3.99 -9.92
C THR A 148 4.55 4.46 -10.91
N GLU A 149 3.35 4.79 -10.45
CA GLU A 149 2.29 5.35 -11.30
C GLU A 149 2.65 6.73 -11.87
N ILE A 150 3.35 7.57 -11.08
CA ILE A 150 3.89 8.84 -11.61
C ILE A 150 4.87 8.57 -12.77
N ASP A 151 5.76 7.59 -12.63
CA ASP A 151 6.71 7.22 -13.70
C ASP A 151 5.97 6.71 -14.94
N TYR A 152 4.97 5.87 -14.73
CA TYR A 152 4.15 5.30 -15.81
C TYR A 152 3.35 6.38 -16.55
N PHE A 153 2.56 7.16 -15.84
CA PHE A 153 1.71 8.18 -16.46
C PHE A 153 2.54 9.30 -17.10
N PHE A 154 3.48 9.88 -16.36
CA PHE A 154 4.24 11.02 -16.85
C PHE A 154 5.38 10.61 -17.79
N GLY A 155 6.09 9.51 -17.44
CA GLY A 155 7.29 9.11 -18.18
C GLY A 155 7.03 8.24 -19.41
N ILE A 156 5.98 7.41 -19.38
CA ILE A 156 5.70 6.45 -20.46
C ILE A 156 4.51 6.90 -21.31
N LEU A 157 3.41 7.33 -20.68
CA LEU A 157 2.19 7.69 -21.39
C LEU A 157 2.08 9.17 -21.76
N ASP A 158 3.00 10.03 -21.27
CA ASP A 158 2.90 11.50 -21.37
C ASP A 158 1.55 12.06 -20.86
N ASP A 159 0.99 11.38 -19.85
CA ASP A 159 -0.26 11.70 -19.21
C ASP A 159 -0.01 12.48 -17.91
N ARG A 160 -0.07 13.81 -18.01
CA ARG A 160 0.13 14.70 -16.87
C ARG A 160 -1.04 14.64 -15.87
N GLU A 161 -2.26 14.38 -16.32
CA GLU A 161 -3.43 14.30 -15.45
C GLU A 161 -3.40 13.03 -14.60
N GLY A 162 -3.05 11.88 -15.21
CA GLY A 162 -2.84 10.64 -14.50
C GLY A 162 -1.71 10.73 -13.47
N ALA A 163 -0.58 11.37 -13.83
CA ALA A 163 0.51 11.61 -12.88
C ALA A 163 0.09 12.54 -11.71
N LEU A 164 -0.75 13.53 -11.98
CA LEU A 164 -1.29 14.40 -10.94
C LEU A 164 -2.25 13.65 -10.01
N LEU A 165 -3.08 12.76 -10.54
CA LEU A 165 -3.93 11.86 -9.76
C LEU A 165 -3.08 10.96 -8.85
N ALA A 166 -2.01 10.34 -9.39
CA ALA A 166 -1.10 9.51 -8.62
C ALA A 166 -0.43 10.29 -7.46
N TRP A 167 -0.05 11.53 -7.69
CA TRP A 167 0.48 12.40 -6.65
C TRP A 167 -0.58 12.77 -5.59
N GLN A 168 -1.73 13.29 -6.03
CA GLN A 168 -2.72 13.90 -5.13
C GLN A 168 -3.57 12.86 -4.40
N ALA A 169 -4.06 11.86 -5.12
CA ALA A 169 -4.91 10.83 -4.54
C ALA A 169 -4.09 9.67 -3.97
N TYR A 170 -3.28 9.01 -4.81
CA TYR A 170 -2.61 7.78 -4.39
C TYR A 170 -1.51 8.02 -3.35
N LEU A 171 -0.70 9.08 -3.49
CA LEU A 171 0.35 9.33 -2.53
C LEU A 171 -0.14 10.12 -1.31
N VAL A 172 -0.65 11.32 -1.55
CA VAL A 172 -1.03 12.25 -0.45
C VAL A 172 -2.37 11.86 0.14
N GLY A 173 -3.38 11.62 -0.70
CA GLY A 173 -4.75 11.34 -0.25
C GLY A 173 -4.88 10.04 0.55
N HIS A 174 -4.25 8.95 0.10
CA HIS A 174 -4.27 7.68 0.85
C HIS A 174 -3.59 7.83 2.22
N ALA A 175 -2.44 8.51 2.27
CA ALA A 175 -1.75 8.77 3.52
C ALA A 175 -2.58 9.66 4.46
N ASP A 176 -3.21 10.71 3.96
CA ASP A 176 -4.08 11.59 4.75
C ASP A 176 -5.33 10.86 5.25
N TRP A 177 -5.88 9.92 4.45
CA TRP A 177 -6.95 9.05 4.93
C TRP A 177 -6.51 8.22 6.13
N PHE A 178 -5.34 7.58 6.08
CA PHE A 178 -4.81 6.82 7.22
C PHE A 178 -4.54 7.70 8.45
N LEU A 179 -4.24 8.98 8.27
CA LEU A 179 -4.08 9.94 9.37
C LEU A 179 -5.42 10.46 9.90
N SER A 180 -6.51 10.29 9.18
CA SER A 180 -7.85 10.68 9.59
C SER A 180 -8.44 9.80 10.68
N GLY A 181 -9.56 10.24 11.29
CA GLY A 181 -10.30 9.42 12.25
C GLY A 181 -10.80 8.10 11.67
N ALA A 182 -11.17 8.06 10.38
CA ALA A 182 -11.61 6.84 9.70
C ALA A 182 -10.46 5.84 9.56
N GLY A 183 -9.32 6.27 9.07
CA GLY A 183 -8.15 5.41 8.91
C GLY A 183 -7.58 4.91 10.24
N GLN A 184 -7.52 5.78 11.25
CA GLN A 184 -7.09 5.40 12.60
C GLN A 184 -8.08 4.41 13.25
N GLY A 185 -9.38 4.60 13.03
CA GLY A 185 -10.43 3.67 13.47
C GLY A 185 -10.30 2.30 12.80
N PHE A 186 -10.06 2.26 11.50
CA PHE A 186 -9.78 1.02 10.76
C PHE A 186 -8.57 0.27 11.33
N LEU A 187 -7.44 0.93 11.53
CA LEU A 187 -6.24 0.33 12.10
C LEU A 187 -6.45 -0.17 13.54
N ALA A 188 -7.24 0.55 14.35
CA ALA A 188 -7.58 0.13 15.70
C ALA A 188 -8.43 -1.16 15.70
N GLN A 189 -9.48 -1.20 14.87
CA GLN A 189 -10.35 -2.37 14.74
C GLN A 189 -9.59 -3.60 14.22
N LEU A 190 -8.68 -3.43 13.26
CA LEU A 190 -7.81 -4.54 12.83
C LEU A 190 -6.95 -5.04 14.00
N ARG A 191 -6.36 -4.14 14.78
CA ARG A 191 -5.51 -4.52 15.94
C ARG A 191 -6.29 -5.28 16.99
N GLU A 192 -7.51 -4.87 17.28
CA GLU A 192 -8.40 -5.56 18.22
C GLU A 192 -8.82 -6.94 17.68
N GLY A 193 -9.23 -7.01 16.41
CA GLY A 193 -9.71 -8.25 15.81
C GLY A 193 -8.63 -9.33 15.63
N VAL A 194 -7.35 -8.96 15.50
CA VAL A 194 -6.27 -9.97 15.42
C VAL A 194 -5.73 -10.40 16.79
N ALA A 195 -6.09 -9.70 17.86
CA ALA A 195 -5.69 -10.03 19.23
C ALA A 195 -6.65 -11.05 19.90
N GLY A 196 -7.88 -11.17 19.40
CA GLY A 196 -8.88 -12.15 19.86
C GLY A 196 -8.75 -13.46 19.12
#